data_ea33d0e81ba7ff39c972b81662f7b93c
#
_entry.id   ea33d0e81ba7ff39c972b81662f7b93c
#
_cell.length_a   1.000
_cell.length_b   1.000
_cell.length_c   1.000
_cell.angle_alpha   90.00
_cell.angle_beta   90.00
_cell.angle_gamma   90.00
#
_symmetry.space_group_name_H-M   'P 1'
#
loop_
_entity.id
_entity.type
_entity.pdbx_description
1 polymer ?
#
loop_
_entity_poly.entity_id
_entity_poly.type
_entity_poly.pdbx_seq_one_letter_code
_entity_poly.pdbx_strand_id
1 'polypeptide(L)'
;MNKQFEKYTDKETFSKIVDYANVTEMWNHSVSEYPDNVAIVDGAEYTYSSLDKEVSAFRTVYRNNGAVPGSLVAILCPNSIGFVKAFLAAATYGLPAVLMPAHLDAATVFGITYKFGLKAVVYDESLEDKVAEVRAKLPGVALIKSSETASEMTPAIPVPTEAPCVFIFTGGTTGKSKGARLSQRAVMAGTKNGCYGIKEIFEQRYLLVLPLTHVFGLIRNLMTSLYTGSALYICRNNKDMFRDIAMFKPTVLVLVPALAEMALNLSRQFGRNMLGEDMKTVICGAAPVAPYLVKEYDKLGIALLPGYGLTESANLVSGNPEALRKPESVGLMYGGMDYKIVDGELWLKGVNMMDGYATPEDNAAAYEDGYFKTGDLVRIDEEGYLYITGRLKEIIVLSTGENVSPAELEVKFYSLDVVQDCLVYDVNDDGKEQLVLEVLPRMSNVKALGIEDLYAYLKDEVAKINETLPTFERINKIIIRDTDFVRTPAMKIARNLNGNVKK
;
A
#
# COMPACT_ATOMS: atom_id res chain seq x y z
N MET A 1 15.07 -8.32 16.40
CA MET A 1 15.39 -9.27 15.30
C MET A 1 14.14 -10.02 14.93
N ASN A 2 13.88 -10.20 13.64
CA ASN A 2 12.68 -10.89 13.12
C ASN A 2 12.79 -12.43 13.20
N LYS A 3 13.31 -12.98 14.33
CA LYS A 3 13.51 -14.42 14.53
C LYS A 3 12.25 -15.27 14.33
N GLN A 4 11.07 -14.70 14.63
CA GLN A 4 9.79 -15.37 14.42
C GLN A 4 9.52 -15.71 12.93
N PHE A 5 10.20 -15.02 12.00
CA PHE A 5 10.10 -15.27 10.56
C PHE A 5 11.17 -16.23 10.02
N GLU A 6 12.19 -16.60 10.81
CA GLU A 6 13.31 -17.46 10.38
C GLU A 6 12.84 -18.85 9.89
N LYS A 7 11.75 -19.35 10.46
CA LYS A 7 11.19 -20.66 10.08
C LYS A 7 10.47 -20.68 8.72
N TYR A 8 10.21 -19.51 8.12
CA TYR A 8 9.47 -19.38 6.86
C TYR A 8 10.37 -19.19 5.64
N THR A 9 11.68 -19.09 5.83
CA THR A 9 12.66 -19.03 4.77
C THR A 9 13.87 -19.88 5.17
N ASP A 10 14.71 -20.28 4.23
CA ASP A 10 15.93 -21.02 4.56
C ASP A 10 16.97 -20.10 5.24
N LYS A 11 17.89 -20.70 5.98
CA LYS A 11 18.87 -19.95 6.76
C LYS A 11 19.82 -19.10 5.91
N GLU A 12 20.18 -19.56 4.71
CA GLU A 12 21.05 -18.82 3.81
C GLU A 12 20.34 -17.55 3.32
N THR A 13 19.14 -17.71 2.78
CA THR A 13 18.29 -16.59 2.34
C THR A 13 18.00 -15.63 3.49
N PHE A 14 17.68 -16.14 4.68
CA PHE A 14 17.42 -15.29 5.85
C PHE A 14 18.66 -14.47 6.26
N SER A 15 19.87 -15.04 6.12
CA SER A 15 21.12 -14.35 6.46
C SER A 15 21.47 -13.20 5.51
N LYS A 16 20.95 -13.22 4.28
CA LYS A 16 21.11 -12.15 3.28
C LYS A 16 20.23 -10.93 3.57
N ILE A 17 19.24 -11.06 4.46
CA ILE A 17 18.37 -9.95 4.88
C ILE A 17 19.12 -9.11 5.94
N VAL A 18 19.84 -8.10 5.49
CA VAL A 18 20.72 -7.26 6.33
C VAL A 18 20.16 -5.84 6.50
N ASP A 19 20.70 -5.10 7.46
CA ASP A 19 20.37 -3.70 7.66
C ASP A 19 21.28 -2.80 6.80
N TYR A 20 20.67 -1.81 6.15
CA TYR A 20 21.37 -0.70 5.53
C TYR A 20 20.99 0.60 6.24
N ALA A 21 21.96 1.48 6.46
CA ALA A 21 21.72 2.74 7.15
C ALA A 21 20.86 3.72 6.34
N ASN A 22 20.92 3.63 5.01
CA ASN A 22 20.22 4.54 4.09
C ASN A 22 20.08 3.93 2.69
N VAL A 23 19.33 4.61 1.82
CA VAL A 23 19.10 4.18 0.44
C VAL A 23 20.39 4.13 -0.37
N THR A 24 21.35 5.01 -0.12
CA THR A 24 22.66 5.01 -0.82
C THR A 24 23.42 3.72 -0.56
N GLU A 25 23.49 3.28 0.68
CA GLU A 25 24.17 2.04 1.06
C GLU A 25 23.52 0.83 0.38
N MET A 26 22.19 0.71 0.49
CA MET A 26 21.42 -0.36 -0.15
C MET A 26 21.62 -0.34 -1.67
N TRP A 27 21.47 0.83 -2.31
CA TRP A 27 21.58 0.94 -3.76
C TRP A 27 22.98 0.55 -4.27
N ASN A 28 24.04 1.07 -3.63
CA ASN A 28 25.41 0.72 -3.98
C ASN A 28 25.68 -0.79 -3.83
N HIS A 29 25.16 -1.42 -2.76
CA HIS A 29 25.26 -2.86 -2.57
C HIS A 29 24.53 -3.62 -3.71
N SER A 30 23.29 -3.24 -4.00
CA SER A 30 22.49 -3.92 -5.04
C SER A 30 23.14 -3.80 -6.43
N VAL A 31 23.68 -2.63 -6.78
CA VAL A 31 24.43 -2.42 -8.03
C VAL A 31 25.71 -3.25 -8.09
N SER A 32 26.40 -3.39 -6.97
CA SER A 32 27.63 -4.18 -6.89
C SER A 32 27.38 -5.68 -6.95
N GLU A 33 26.33 -6.16 -6.28
CA GLU A 33 26.00 -7.59 -6.17
C GLU A 33 25.30 -8.13 -7.42
N TYR A 34 24.43 -7.29 -8.04
CA TYR A 34 23.58 -7.71 -9.17
C TYR A 34 23.76 -6.85 -10.43
N PRO A 35 25.00 -6.50 -10.86
CA PRO A 35 25.23 -5.48 -11.89
C PRO A 35 24.51 -5.75 -13.22
N ASP A 36 24.44 -7.02 -13.62
CA ASP A 36 23.91 -7.46 -14.90
C ASP A 36 22.45 -7.94 -14.83
N ASN A 37 21.91 -8.11 -13.61
CA ASN A 37 20.50 -8.43 -13.43
C ASN A 37 19.62 -7.28 -13.95
N VAL A 38 18.48 -7.60 -14.55
CA VAL A 38 17.47 -6.62 -14.89
C VAL A 38 16.88 -6.05 -13.59
N ALA A 39 16.94 -4.74 -13.42
CA ALA A 39 16.34 -4.03 -12.29
C ALA A 39 14.92 -3.54 -12.62
N ILE A 40 14.79 -2.84 -13.76
CA ILE A 40 13.51 -2.24 -14.20
C ILE A 40 13.23 -2.59 -15.65
N VAL A 41 11.94 -2.88 -15.95
CA VAL A 41 11.41 -3.01 -17.30
C VAL A 41 10.31 -1.97 -17.50
N ASP A 42 10.54 -1.02 -18.40
CA ASP A 42 9.57 0.03 -18.79
C ASP A 42 9.80 0.46 -20.24
N GLY A 43 9.23 -0.28 -21.18
CA GLY A 43 9.47 -0.09 -22.62
C GLY A 43 10.86 -0.56 -23.08
N ALA A 44 11.83 -0.58 -22.17
CA ALA A 44 13.17 -1.15 -22.33
C ALA A 44 13.59 -1.83 -21.01
N GLU A 45 14.61 -2.66 -21.06
CA GLU A 45 15.23 -3.28 -19.90
C GLU A 45 16.40 -2.42 -19.40
N TYR A 46 16.41 -2.16 -18.10
CA TYR A 46 17.49 -1.49 -17.40
C TYR A 46 18.11 -2.48 -16.40
N THR A 47 19.38 -2.82 -16.60
CA THR A 47 20.14 -3.58 -15.59
C THR A 47 20.45 -2.66 -14.40
N TYR A 48 20.85 -3.25 -13.24
CA TYR A 48 21.28 -2.44 -12.10
C TYR A 48 22.39 -1.47 -12.47
N SER A 49 23.41 -1.92 -13.23
CA SER A 49 24.49 -1.06 -13.74
C SER A 49 24.00 0.05 -14.68
N SER A 50 23.09 -0.26 -15.61
CA SER A 50 22.61 0.75 -16.56
C SER A 50 21.66 1.73 -15.87
N LEU A 51 20.84 1.27 -14.93
CA LEU A 51 19.98 2.14 -14.11
C LEU A 51 20.79 3.06 -13.22
N ASP A 52 21.91 2.60 -12.64
CA ASP A 52 22.78 3.47 -11.83
C ASP A 52 23.38 4.60 -12.64
N LYS A 53 23.72 4.37 -13.91
CA LYS A 53 24.17 5.44 -14.83
C LYS A 53 23.07 6.49 -15.04
N GLU A 54 21.83 6.05 -15.28
CA GLU A 54 20.67 6.96 -15.43
C GLU A 54 20.41 7.75 -14.13
N VAL A 55 20.50 7.09 -12.97
CA VAL A 55 20.34 7.73 -11.66
C VAL A 55 21.47 8.73 -11.41
N SER A 56 22.72 8.41 -11.78
CA SER A 56 23.88 9.29 -11.66
C SER A 56 23.78 10.52 -12.56
N ALA A 57 23.29 10.33 -13.80
CA ALA A 57 22.99 11.42 -14.72
C ALA A 57 21.89 12.33 -14.17
N PHE A 58 20.84 11.74 -13.57
CA PHE A 58 19.74 12.52 -13.00
C PHE A 58 20.13 13.29 -11.74
N ARG A 59 21.09 12.80 -10.92
CA ARG A 59 21.71 13.59 -9.85
C ARG A 59 22.39 14.86 -10.42
N THR A 60 23.03 14.75 -11.59
CA THR A 60 23.60 15.91 -12.29
C THR A 60 22.50 16.88 -12.75
N VAL A 61 21.36 16.37 -13.25
CA VAL A 61 20.21 17.22 -13.62
C VAL A 61 19.74 18.01 -12.40
N TYR A 62 19.57 17.39 -11.24
CA TYR A 62 19.20 18.09 -10.00
C TYR A 62 20.21 19.18 -9.63
N ARG A 63 21.51 18.86 -9.62
CA ARG A 63 22.59 19.80 -9.31
C ARG A 63 22.59 21.00 -10.26
N ASN A 64 22.48 20.75 -11.56
CA ASN A 64 22.49 21.81 -12.58
C ASN A 64 21.26 22.73 -12.49
N ASN A 65 20.15 22.25 -11.92
CA ASN A 65 18.95 23.02 -11.62
C ASN A 65 18.97 23.61 -10.19
N GLY A 66 20.13 23.63 -9.53
CA GLY A 66 20.36 24.28 -8.24
C GLY A 66 19.77 23.53 -7.04
N ALA A 67 19.38 22.26 -7.18
CA ALA A 67 19.03 21.43 -6.04
C ALA A 67 20.31 20.87 -5.40
N VAL A 68 20.53 21.23 -4.15
CA VAL A 68 21.68 20.78 -3.35
C VAL A 68 21.18 19.90 -2.19
N PRO A 69 22.04 19.06 -1.60
CA PRO A 69 21.65 18.23 -0.45
C PRO A 69 20.85 19.01 0.61
N GLY A 70 19.72 18.46 1.03
CA GLY A 70 18.74 19.12 1.90
C GLY A 70 17.65 19.91 1.18
N SER A 71 17.77 20.19 -0.12
CA SER A 71 16.70 20.83 -0.90
C SER A 71 15.51 19.90 -1.06
N LEU A 72 14.31 20.40 -0.80
CA LEU A 72 13.06 19.65 -1.08
C LEU A 72 12.77 19.70 -2.58
N VAL A 73 12.49 18.53 -3.15
CA VAL A 73 12.09 18.39 -4.55
C VAL A 73 10.75 17.63 -4.65
N ALA A 74 9.95 17.90 -5.67
CA ALA A 74 8.77 17.10 -5.92
C ALA A 74 8.96 16.13 -7.08
N ILE A 75 8.20 15.03 -7.06
CA ILE A 75 8.06 14.10 -8.19
C ILE A 75 6.58 13.99 -8.54
N LEU A 76 6.21 14.55 -9.69
CA LEU A 76 4.87 14.55 -10.28
C LEU A 76 4.91 13.70 -11.56
N CYS A 77 4.94 12.39 -11.38
CA CYS A 77 5.04 11.44 -12.49
C CYS A 77 4.07 10.27 -12.28
N PRO A 78 3.52 9.68 -13.34
CA PRO A 78 2.93 8.35 -13.27
C PRO A 78 4.01 7.30 -12.98
N ASN A 79 3.58 6.05 -12.78
CA ASN A 79 4.52 4.93 -12.69
C ASN A 79 5.35 4.85 -13.98
N SER A 80 6.65 5.08 -13.90
CA SER A 80 7.56 5.11 -15.04
C SER A 80 9.02 5.02 -14.61
N ILE A 81 9.91 4.70 -15.55
CA ILE A 81 11.36 4.78 -15.31
C ILE A 81 11.79 6.21 -14.92
N GLY A 82 11.10 7.23 -15.43
CA GLY A 82 11.32 8.63 -15.06
C GLY A 82 11.09 8.88 -13.57
N PHE A 83 10.02 8.31 -13.00
CA PHE A 83 9.77 8.34 -11.55
C PHE A 83 10.91 7.63 -10.79
N VAL A 84 11.25 6.41 -11.21
CA VAL A 84 12.26 5.57 -10.52
C VAL A 84 13.62 6.27 -10.45
N LYS A 85 14.12 6.77 -11.59
CA LYS A 85 15.42 7.45 -11.61
C LYS A 85 15.40 8.78 -10.85
N ALA A 86 14.32 9.56 -10.92
CA ALA A 86 14.17 10.79 -10.15
C ALA A 86 14.15 10.52 -8.64
N PHE A 87 13.43 9.49 -8.19
CA PHE A 87 13.37 9.11 -6.79
C PHE A 87 14.72 8.60 -6.26
N LEU A 88 15.37 7.65 -6.94
CA LEU A 88 16.66 7.12 -6.54
C LEU A 88 17.74 8.19 -6.55
N ALA A 89 17.74 9.07 -7.57
CA ALA A 89 18.66 10.18 -7.63
C ALA A 89 18.47 11.15 -6.44
N ALA A 90 17.23 11.48 -6.11
CA ALA A 90 16.92 12.33 -4.96
C ALA A 90 17.36 11.66 -3.64
N ALA A 91 16.95 10.41 -3.40
CA ALA A 91 17.24 9.68 -2.16
C ALA A 91 18.74 9.46 -1.93
N THR A 92 19.52 9.22 -3.01
CA THR A 92 20.97 8.99 -2.95
C THR A 92 21.82 10.28 -3.08
N TYR A 93 21.16 11.43 -3.26
CA TYR A 93 21.80 12.76 -3.28
C TYR A 93 21.35 13.64 -2.10
N GLY A 94 20.59 13.06 -1.15
CA GLY A 94 20.12 13.76 0.04
C GLY A 94 19.07 14.84 -0.24
N LEU A 95 18.23 14.64 -1.24
CA LEU A 95 17.10 15.52 -1.57
C LEU A 95 15.81 14.84 -1.09
N PRO A 96 15.15 15.32 -0.02
CA PRO A 96 13.86 14.78 0.36
C PRO A 96 12.82 15.00 -0.74
N ALA A 97 12.18 13.90 -1.20
CA ALA A 97 11.22 13.93 -2.30
C ALA A 97 9.78 14.07 -1.78
N VAL A 98 9.03 15.04 -2.28
CA VAL A 98 7.58 15.18 -2.06
C VAL A 98 6.86 14.50 -3.22
N LEU A 99 6.17 13.41 -2.95
CA LEU A 99 5.51 12.63 -3.99
C LEU A 99 4.12 13.20 -4.29
N MET A 100 3.90 13.60 -5.53
CA MET A 100 2.65 14.17 -6.01
C MET A 100 1.96 13.18 -6.95
N PRO A 101 0.77 12.66 -6.60
CA PRO A 101 -0.01 11.83 -7.52
C PRO A 101 -0.34 12.53 -8.84
N ALA A 102 -0.21 11.84 -9.95
CA ALA A 102 -0.43 12.39 -11.30
C ALA A 102 -1.86 12.90 -11.55
N HIS A 103 -2.84 12.49 -10.74
CA HIS A 103 -4.23 12.95 -10.87
C HIS A 103 -4.52 14.30 -10.19
N LEU A 104 -3.58 14.88 -9.43
CA LEU A 104 -3.77 16.19 -8.80
C LEU A 104 -4.02 17.26 -9.87
N ASP A 105 -4.85 18.24 -9.54
CA ASP A 105 -5.05 19.43 -10.38
C ASP A 105 -3.91 20.44 -10.22
N ALA A 106 -3.80 21.39 -11.16
CA ALA A 106 -2.74 22.38 -11.20
C ALA A 106 -2.71 23.30 -9.96
N ALA A 107 -3.86 23.64 -9.39
CA ALA A 107 -3.96 24.48 -8.20
C ALA A 107 -3.42 23.75 -6.96
N THR A 108 -3.72 22.46 -6.83
CA THR A 108 -3.18 21.61 -5.75
C THR A 108 -1.66 21.43 -5.91
N VAL A 109 -1.14 21.18 -7.12
CA VAL A 109 0.30 21.09 -7.40
C VAL A 109 1.00 22.40 -7.04
N PHE A 110 0.44 23.55 -7.44
CA PHE A 110 0.96 24.86 -7.06
C PHE A 110 0.95 25.05 -5.52
N GLY A 111 -0.18 24.75 -4.87
CA GLY A 111 -0.33 24.89 -3.42
C GLY A 111 0.70 24.06 -2.63
N ILE A 112 0.94 22.81 -3.01
CA ILE A 112 1.95 21.95 -2.41
C ILE A 112 3.35 22.53 -2.66
N THR A 113 3.66 22.93 -3.91
CA THR A 113 4.95 23.49 -4.29
C THR A 113 5.28 24.73 -3.46
N TYR A 114 4.31 25.63 -3.30
CA TYR A 114 4.46 26.85 -2.49
C TYR A 114 4.59 26.53 -0.99
N LYS A 115 3.70 25.69 -0.44
CA LYS A 115 3.67 25.37 0.99
C LYS A 115 4.94 24.67 1.47
N PHE A 116 5.49 23.76 0.66
CA PHE A 116 6.73 23.04 1.00
C PHE A 116 8.00 23.83 0.63
N GLY A 117 7.90 24.95 -0.06
CA GLY A 117 9.08 25.71 -0.50
C GLY A 117 9.99 24.89 -1.40
N LEU A 118 9.42 24.16 -2.36
CA LEU A 118 10.14 23.22 -3.20
C LEU A 118 11.18 23.94 -4.06
N LYS A 119 12.37 23.36 -4.20
CA LYS A 119 13.44 23.85 -5.06
C LYS A 119 13.24 23.45 -6.51
N ALA A 120 12.71 22.24 -6.74
CA ALA A 120 12.42 21.73 -8.06
C ALA A 120 11.16 20.86 -8.06
N VAL A 121 10.50 20.77 -9.23
CA VAL A 121 9.43 19.82 -9.52
C VAL A 121 9.86 19.00 -10.74
N VAL A 122 10.11 17.72 -10.53
CA VAL A 122 10.25 16.76 -11.64
C VAL A 122 8.88 16.35 -12.10
N TYR A 123 8.59 16.44 -13.37
CA TYR A 123 7.30 16.11 -13.93
C TYR A 123 7.38 15.29 -15.21
N ASP A 124 6.39 14.45 -15.46
CA ASP A 124 6.22 13.77 -16.74
C ASP A 124 5.64 14.72 -17.76
N GLU A 125 6.11 14.68 -19.01
CA GLU A 125 5.68 15.60 -20.07
C GLU A 125 4.17 15.55 -20.36
N SER A 126 3.53 14.43 -20.07
CA SER A 126 2.07 14.32 -20.19
C SER A 126 1.31 15.17 -19.15
N LEU A 127 2.01 15.74 -18.15
CA LEU A 127 1.47 16.56 -17.08
C LEU A 127 1.93 18.03 -17.15
N GLU A 128 2.37 18.48 -18.32
CA GLU A 128 2.86 19.86 -18.56
C GLU A 128 1.86 20.94 -18.13
N ASP A 129 0.57 20.71 -18.35
CA ASP A 129 -0.52 21.59 -17.95
C ASP A 129 -0.61 21.80 -16.43
N LYS A 130 -0.24 20.79 -15.65
CA LYS A 130 -0.31 20.81 -14.18
C LYS A 130 0.80 21.63 -13.53
N VAL A 131 1.90 21.88 -14.21
CA VAL A 131 3.01 22.73 -13.74
C VAL A 131 2.95 24.16 -14.29
N ALA A 132 1.98 24.48 -15.15
CA ALA A 132 1.84 25.80 -15.77
C ALA A 132 1.70 26.93 -14.74
N GLU A 133 0.94 26.69 -13.66
CA GLU A 133 0.74 27.67 -12.60
C GLU A 133 2.02 27.88 -11.76
N VAL A 134 2.77 26.82 -11.50
CA VAL A 134 4.09 26.88 -10.85
C VAL A 134 5.05 27.70 -11.71
N ARG A 135 5.10 27.44 -13.03
CA ARG A 135 5.93 28.21 -13.98
C ARG A 135 5.62 29.71 -13.96
N ALA A 136 4.34 30.04 -13.93
CA ALA A 136 3.91 31.44 -13.96
C ALA A 136 4.16 32.20 -12.66
N LYS A 137 3.97 31.57 -11.50
CA LYS A 137 3.92 32.23 -10.20
C LYS A 137 5.16 31.99 -9.33
N LEU A 138 5.94 30.94 -9.60
CA LEU A 138 7.12 30.56 -8.81
C LEU A 138 8.38 30.43 -9.70
N PRO A 139 8.88 31.52 -10.30
CA PRO A 139 9.98 31.47 -11.27
C PRO A 139 11.32 30.98 -10.67
N GLY A 140 11.42 30.92 -9.33
CA GLY A 140 12.60 30.36 -8.63
C GLY A 140 12.57 28.85 -8.44
N VAL A 141 11.47 28.16 -8.81
CA VAL A 141 11.34 26.71 -8.77
C VAL A 141 11.73 26.12 -10.12
N ALA A 142 12.71 25.23 -10.13
CA ALA A 142 13.11 24.54 -11.34
C ALA A 142 12.03 23.51 -11.75
N LEU A 143 11.64 23.53 -13.03
CA LEU A 143 10.75 22.55 -13.63
C LEU A 143 11.56 21.62 -14.51
N ILE A 144 11.70 20.36 -14.08
CA ILE A 144 12.57 19.35 -14.66
C ILE A 144 11.70 18.26 -15.30
N LYS A 145 11.91 17.98 -16.58
CA LYS A 145 11.23 16.86 -17.21
C LYS A 145 11.80 15.53 -16.73
N SER A 146 10.98 14.56 -16.48
CA SER A 146 11.41 13.23 -16.03
C SER A 146 12.25 12.47 -17.07
N SER A 147 12.15 12.87 -18.34
CA SER A 147 12.99 12.37 -19.43
C SER A 147 14.39 13.01 -19.51
N GLU A 148 14.64 14.12 -18.81
CA GLU A 148 15.95 14.79 -18.84
C GLU A 148 17.08 13.86 -18.39
N THR A 149 18.25 14.08 -18.97
CA THR A 149 19.50 13.38 -18.64
C THR A 149 20.67 14.34 -18.77
N ALA A 150 21.83 13.94 -18.31
CA ALA A 150 23.08 14.69 -18.44
C ALA A 150 24.20 13.75 -18.89
N SER A 151 25.20 14.31 -19.59
CA SER A 151 26.40 13.55 -19.96
C SER A 151 27.37 13.34 -18.81
N GLU A 152 27.35 14.25 -17.83
CA GLU A 152 28.13 14.14 -16.60
C GLU A 152 27.41 13.26 -15.58
N MET A 153 28.17 12.54 -14.77
CA MET A 153 27.69 11.65 -13.73
C MET A 153 28.04 12.20 -12.36
N THR A 154 27.05 12.62 -11.59
CA THR A 154 27.25 13.02 -10.20
C THR A 154 27.16 11.76 -9.31
N PRO A 155 28.19 11.45 -8.50
CA PRO A 155 28.16 10.29 -7.60
C PRO A 155 27.08 10.44 -6.52
N ALA A 156 26.66 9.31 -5.97
CA ALA A 156 25.87 9.29 -4.74
C ALA A 156 26.70 9.83 -3.57
N ILE A 157 26.02 10.39 -2.57
CA ILE A 157 26.67 10.87 -1.35
C ILE A 157 26.25 10.05 -0.14
N PRO A 158 27.06 10.01 0.93
CA PRO A 158 26.59 9.51 2.23
C PRO A 158 25.44 10.38 2.74
N VAL A 159 24.25 9.78 2.91
CA VAL A 159 23.08 10.48 3.46
C VAL A 159 22.89 10.03 4.91
N PRO A 160 22.74 10.95 5.89
CA PRO A 160 22.51 10.56 7.27
C PRO A 160 21.27 9.70 7.43
N THR A 161 21.32 8.69 8.28
CA THR A 161 20.24 7.73 8.54
C THR A 161 18.92 8.40 8.94
N GLU A 162 18.99 9.47 9.74
CA GLU A 162 17.82 10.22 10.20
C GLU A 162 17.42 11.37 9.24
N ALA A 163 18.14 11.55 8.13
CA ALA A 163 17.74 12.57 7.17
C ALA A 163 16.40 12.22 6.52
N PRO A 164 15.52 13.21 6.27
CA PRO A 164 14.30 12.99 5.52
C PRO A 164 14.61 12.41 4.13
N CYS A 165 13.86 11.37 3.74
CA CYS A 165 13.96 10.73 2.42
C CYS A 165 12.77 11.11 1.53
N VAL A 166 11.56 10.96 2.06
CA VAL A 166 10.34 11.13 1.27
C VAL A 166 9.19 11.65 2.11
N PHE A 167 8.34 12.46 1.49
CA PHE A 167 7.03 12.87 2.01
C PHE A 167 5.94 12.20 1.17
N ILE A 168 5.06 11.44 1.82
CA ILE A 168 3.95 10.74 1.18
C ILE A 168 2.65 11.23 1.80
N PHE A 169 1.71 11.63 0.95
CA PHE A 169 0.41 12.11 1.41
C PHE A 169 -0.52 10.97 1.79
N THR A 170 -1.09 11.05 2.99
CA THR A 170 -2.09 10.09 3.47
C THR A 170 -3.47 10.48 2.99
N GLY A 171 -4.28 9.50 2.60
CA GLY A 171 -5.70 9.71 2.37
C GLY A 171 -6.43 9.87 3.71
N GLY A 172 -6.36 11.06 4.32
CA GLY A 172 -7.01 11.30 5.61
C GLY A 172 -8.53 11.12 5.53
N THR A 173 -9.09 10.34 6.45
CA THR A 173 -10.54 10.21 6.66
C THR A 173 -11.24 11.55 6.99
N THR A 174 -10.45 12.59 7.29
CA THR A 174 -10.91 13.96 7.60
C THR A 174 -10.98 14.89 6.38
N GLY A 175 -10.75 14.37 5.16
CA GLY A 175 -10.77 15.17 3.92
C GLY A 175 -9.55 16.07 3.70
N LYS A 176 -8.63 16.20 4.67
CA LYS A 176 -7.34 16.89 4.50
C LYS A 176 -6.22 15.86 4.44
N SER A 177 -5.54 15.79 3.31
CA SER A 177 -4.37 14.94 3.13
C SER A 177 -3.19 15.46 3.95
N LYS A 178 -2.55 14.58 4.74
CA LYS A 178 -1.39 14.90 5.58
C LYS A 178 -0.13 14.34 4.94
N GLY A 179 0.94 15.12 4.91
CA GLY A 179 2.25 14.65 4.41
C GLY A 179 3.03 13.93 5.51
N ALA A 180 3.10 12.61 5.48
CA ALA A 180 3.95 11.82 6.37
C ALA A 180 5.42 11.94 5.92
N ARG A 181 6.32 12.34 6.83
CA ARG A 181 7.76 12.46 6.59
C ARG A 181 8.47 11.17 7.00
N LEU A 182 9.04 10.49 6.03
CA LEU A 182 9.82 9.27 6.25
C LEU A 182 11.31 9.57 6.09
N SER A 183 12.10 9.22 7.11
CA SER A 183 13.57 9.27 7.05
C SER A 183 14.15 8.14 6.22
N GLN A 184 15.45 8.23 5.92
CA GLN A 184 16.22 7.13 5.30
C GLN A 184 16.08 5.84 6.13
N ARG A 185 16.20 5.95 7.47
CA ARG A 185 15.97 4.84 8.41
C ARG A 185 14.60 4.19 8.22
N ALA A 186 13.54 4.99 8.20
CA ALA A 186 12.17 4.47 8.09
C ALA A 186 11.96 3.75 6.75
N VAL A 187 12.43 4.34 5.64
CA VAL A 187 12.35 3.74 4.30
C VAL A 187 13.09 2.40 4.27
N MET A 188 14.32 2.34 4.79
CA MET A 188 15.11 1.09 4.78
C MET A 188 14.52 0.02 5.68
N ALA A 189 14.03 0.38 6.87
CA ALA A 189 13.34 -0.57 7.76
C ALA A 189 12.07 -1.13 7.13
N GLY A 190 11.25 -0.28 6.49
CA GLY A 190 10.05 -0.69 5.76
C GLY A 190 10.38 -1.59 4.55
N THR A 191 11.46 -1.30 3.83
CA THR A 191 11.98 -2.12 2.72
C THR A 191 12.37 -3.51 3.21
N LYS A 192 13.19 -3.59 4.25
CA LYS A 192 13.66 -4.83 4.87
C LYS A 192 12.48 -5.66 5.40
N ASN A 193 11.49 -5.04 6.03
CA ASN A 193 10.29 -5.73 6.51
C ASN A 193 9.55 -6.43 5.35
N GLY A 194 9.59 -5.89 4.14
CA GLY A 194 9.06 -6.52 2.95
C GLY A 194 9.72 -7.84 2.55
N CYS A 195 10.89 -8.17 3.09
CA CYS A 195 11.62 -9.40 2.79
C CYS A 195 11.20 -10.59 3.65
N TYR A 196 10.54 -10.36 4.79
CA TYR A 196 10.22 -11.43 5.73
C TYR A 196 8.91 -12.15 5.41
N GLY A 197 8.86 -13.45 5.76
CA GLY A 197 7.66 -14.27 5.60
C GLY A 197 7.44 -14.79 4.17
N ILE A 198 8.40 -14.59 3.27
CA ILE A 198 8.39 -15.07 1.88
C ILE A 198 9.49 -16.10 1.71
N LYS A 199 9.14 -17.26 1.17
CA LYS A 199 10.07 -18.39 1.03
C LYS A 199 11.23 -18.08 0.08
N GLU A 200 10.91 -17.52 -1.08
CA GLU A 200 11.89 -17.11 -2.11
C GLU A 200 11.74 -15.63 -2.35
N ILE A 201 12.70 -14.82 -1.90
CA ILE A 201 12.59 -13.35 -1.93
C ILE A 201 13.62 -12.69 -2.85
N PHE A 202 14.82 -13.26 -3.01
CA PHE A 202 15.89 -12.71 -3.85
C PHE A 202 15.71 -13.11 -5.31
N GLU A 203 16.10 -12.22 -6.23
CA GLU A 203 16.14 -12.41 -7.68
C GLU A 203 14.81 -12.86 -8.29
N GLN A 204 13.72 -12.32 -7.76
CA GLN A 204 12.37 -12.58 -8.24
C GLN A 204 11.97 -11.63 -9.38
N ARG A 205 10.82 -11.89 -9.99
CA ARG A 205 10.20 -11.02 -10.98
C ARG A 205 8.94 -10.38 -10.40
N TYR A 206 8.98 -9.09 -10.17
CA TYR A 206 7.87 -8.29 -9.64
C TYR A 206 7.15 -7.55 -10.77
N LEU A 207 5.83 -7.42 -10.68
CA LEU A 207 5.06 -6.52 -11.54
C LEU A 207 4.43 -5.42 -10.68
N LEU A 208 4.69 -4.17 -11.04
CA LEU A 208 4.18 -3.00 -10.34
C LEU A 208 2.85 -2.53 -10.97
N VAL A 209 1.77 -2.67 -10.23
CA VAL A 209 0.43 -2.15 -10.59
C VAL A 209 -0.03 -1.03 -9.66
N LEU A 210 0.58 -0.91 -8.48
CA LEU A 210 0.22 0.09 -7.48
C LEU A 210 0.97 1.40 -7.71
N PRO A 211 0.38 2.56 -7.34
CA PRO A 211 1.04 3.85 -7.51
C PRO A 211 2.35 3.94 -6.71
N LEU A 212 3.41 4.41 -7.34
CA LEU A 212 4.69 4.73 -6.68
C LEU A 212 4.59 5.92 -5.73
N THR A 213 3.53 6.69 -5.79
CA THR A 213 3.23 7.77 -4.82
C THR A 213 2.60 7.26 -3.53
N HIS A 214 2.45 5.94 -3.37
CA HIS A 214 1.95 5.28 -2.17
C HIS A 214 3.00 4.33 -1.59
N VAL A 215 3.12 4.23 -0.25
CA VAL A 215 4.14 3.38 0.40
C VAL A 215 4.12 1.92 -0.06
N PHE A 216 2.94 1.39 -0.39
CA PHE A 216 2.80 0.00 -0.83
C PHE A 216 3.39 -0.22 -2.22
N GLY A 217 3.27 0.75 -3.14
CA GLY A 217 3.95 0.74 -4.43
C GLY A 217 5.45 1.09 -4.31
N LEU A 218 5.77 2.15 -3.57
CA LEU A 218 7.15 2.63 -3.47
C LEU A 218 8.03 1.67 -2.65
N ILE A 219 7.64 1.39 -1.41
CA ILE A 219 8.51 0.69 -0.46
C ILE A 219 8.34 -0.82 -0.61
N ARG A 220 7.08 -1.32 -0.56
CA ARG A 220 6.85 -2.76 -0.61
C ARG A 220 7.14 -3.37 -1.99
N ASN A 221 6.92 -2.62 -3.08
CA ASN A 221 7.15 -3.14 -4.42
C ASN A 221 8.51 -2.69 -4.97
N LEU A 222 8.70 -1.39 -5.25
CA LEU A 222 9.95 -0.91 -5.87
C LEU A 222 11.18 -1.12 -4.97
N MET A 223 11.17 -0.57 -3.75
CA MET A 223 12.38 -0.63 -2.91
C MET A 223 12.72 -2.06 -2.49
N THR A 224 11.72 -2.91 -2.18
CA THR A 224 11.96 -4.32 -1.85
C THR A 224 12.51 -5.09 -3.06
N SER A 225 12.01 -4.86 -4.29
CA SER A 225 12.56 -5.52 -5.49
C SER A 225 14.02 -5.12 -5.73
N LEU A 226 14.34 -3.83 -5.59
CA LEU A 226 15.71 -3.35 -5.75
C LEU A 226 16.66 -3.87 -4.66
N TYR A 227 16.18 -3.96 -3.42
CA TYR A 227 16.94 -4.53 -2.30
C TYR A 227 17.33 -6.00 -2.55
N THR A 228 16.44 -6.76 -3.18
CA THR A 228 16.58 -8.21 -3.36
C THR A 228 17.20 -8.64 -4.71
N GLY A 229 17.77 -7.72 -5.48
CA GLY A 229 18.33 -8.03 -6.80
C GLY A 229 17.30 -8.50 -7.83
N SER A 230 16.03 -8.20 -7.60
CA SER A 230 14.88 -8.64 -8.40
C SER A 230 14.59 -7.70 -9.57
N ALA A 231 13.92 -8.23 -10.60
CA ALA A 231 13.41 -7.43 -11.72
C ALA A 231 12.02 -6.88 -11.41
N LEU A 232 11.75 -5.62 -11.75
CA LEU A 232 10.45 -4.98 -11.63
C LEU A 232 9.94 -4.49 -12.99
N TYR A 233 8.83 -5.05 -13.45
CA TYR A 233 8.11 -4.55 -14.62
C TYR A 233 7.10 -3.48 -14.20
N ILE A 234 7.12 -2.32 -14.85
CA ILE A 234 6.18 -1.22 -14.60
C ILE A 234 4.96 -1.37 -15.49
N CYS A 235 3.85 -1.80 -14.92
CA CYS A 235 2.54 -1.77 -15.57
C CYS A 235 2.00 -0.33 -15.52
N ARG A 236 2.04 0.38 -16.64
CA ARG A 236 1.64 1.80 -16.71
C ARG A 236 0.13 2.00 -16.59
N ASN A 237 -0.66 0.98 -16.95
CA ASN A 237 -2.11 1.02 -16.89
C ASN A 237 -2.65 -0.29 -16.35
N ASN A 238 -3.42 -0.25 -15.29
CA ASN A 238 -4.00 -1.45 -14.66
C ASN A 238 -4.88 -2.27 -15.62
N LYS A 239 -5.44 -1.66 -16.68
CA LYS A 239 -6.16 -2.39 -17.73
C LYS A 239 -5.28 -3.37 -18.49
N ASP A 240 -3.97 -3.10 -18.55
CA ASP A 240 -2.99 -3.93 -19.25
C ASP A 240 -2.37 -5.02 -18.36
N MET A 241 -2.72 -5.06 -17.06
CA MET A 241 -2.10 -5.93 -16.07
C MET A 241 -1.98 -7.40 -16.55
N PHE A 242 -3.04 -7.98 -17.07
CA PHE A 242 -3.03 -9.39 -17.48
C PHE A 242 -2.23 -9.65 -18.77
N ARG A 243 -2.16 -8.68 -19.66
CA ARG A 243 -1.26 -8.73 -20.83
C ARG A 243 0.19 -8.70 -20.36
N ASP A 244 0.51 -7.81 -19.44
CA ASP A 244 1.86 -7.61 -18.93
C ASP A 244 2.30 -8.82 -18.06
N ILE A 245 1.38 -9.42 -17.30
CA ILE A 245 1.60 -10.70 -16.60
C ILE A 245 1.97 -11.81 -17.61
N ALA A 246 1.20 -11.98 -18.67
CA ALA A 246 1.45 -13.02 -19.66
C ALA A 246 2.79 -12.85 -20.37
N MET A 247 3.21 -11.60 -20.61
CA MET A 247 4.46 -11.25 -21.27
C MET A 247 5.68 -11.38 -20.35
N PHE A 248 5.62 -10.80 -19.16
CA PHE A 248 6.76 -10.71 -18.23
C PHE A 248 6.88 -11.94 -17.32
N LYS A 249 5.78 -12.66 -17.09
CA LYS A 249 5.69 -13.84 -16.22
C LYS A 249 6.23 -13.57 -14.80
N PRO A 250 5.62 -12.64 -14.06
CA PRO A 250 6.07 -12.31 -12.72
C PRO A 250 5.91 -13.50 -11.78
N THR A 251 6.76 -13.56 -10.75
CA THR A 251 6.70 -14.56 -9.68
C THR A 251 6.10 -13.99 -8.40
N VAL A 252 6.12 -12.66 -8.26
CA VAL A 252 5.59 -11.93 -7.10
C VAL A 252 4.72 -10.77 -7.55
N LEU A 253 3.55 -10.63 -6.93
CA LEU A 253 2.66 -9.47 -7.07
C LEU A 253 2.37 -8.83 -5.71
N VAL A 254 2.21 -7.51 -5.73
CA VAL A 254 1.71 -6.73 -4.59
C VAL A 254 0.38 -6.13 -4.98
N LEU A 255 -0.69 -6.58 -4.37
CA LEU A 255 -2.07 -6.25 -4.75
C LEU A 255 -2.88 -5.69 -3.57
N VAL A 256 -3.89 -4.91 -3.91
CA VAL A 256 -5.02 -4.67 -2.99
C VAL A 256 -6.09 -5.75 -3.19
N PRO A 257 -6.95 -6.02 -2.19
CA PRO A 257 -7.94 -7.11 -2.27
C PRO A 257 -8.83 -7.05 -3.51
N ALA A 258 -9.25 -5.85 -3.93
CA ALA A 258 -10.08 -5.69 -5.13
C ALA A 258 -9.41 -6.18 -6.42
N LEU A 259 -8.10 -5.98 -6.57
CA LEU A 259 -7.34 -6.50 -7.73
C LEU A 259 -7.12 -8.01 -7.62
N ALA A 260 -6.90 -8.52 -6.42
CA ALA A 260 -6.80 -9.96 -6.18
C ALA A 260 -8.13 -10.67 -6.49
N GLU A 261 -9.25 -10.11 -6.06
CA GLU A 261 -10.59 -10.60 -6.38
C GLU A 261 -10.86 -10.60 -7.89
N MET A 262 -10.52 -9.49 -8.57
CA MET A 262 -10.67 -9.37 -10.02
C MET A 262 -9.87 -10.45 -10.75
N ALA A 263 -8.63 -10.69 -10.35
CA ALA A 263 -7.78 -11.72 -10.96
C ALA A 263 -8.36 -13.13 -10.79
N LEU A 264 -8.89 -13.43 -9.60
CA LEU A 264 -9.55 -14.71 -9.32
C LEU A 264 -10.82 -14.89 -10.14
N ASN A 265 -11.68 -13.87 -10.22
CA ASN A 265 -12.92 -13.92 -10.99
C ASN A 265 -12.65 -14.14 -12.48
N LEU A 266 -11.65 -13.44 -13.04
CA LEU A 266 -11.24 -13.65 -14.43
C LEU A 266 -10.62 -15.04 -14.65
N SER A 267 -9.85 -15.56 -13.70
CA SER A 267 -9.30 -16.92 -13.77
C SER A 267 -10.42 -17.98 -13.85
N ARG A 268 -11.47 -17.82 -13.07
CA ARG A 268 -12.64 -18.68 -13.11
C ARG A 268 -13.43 -18.54 -14.41
N GLN A 269 -13.63 -17.29 -14.87
CA GLN A 269 -14.36 -17.00 -16.09
C GLN A 269 -13.69 -17.62 -17.32
N PHE A 270 -12.37 -17.57 -17.40
CA PHE A 270 -11.59 -18.08 -18.53
C PHE A 270 -11.10 -19.52 -18.35
N GLY A 271 -11.36 -20.15 -17.21
CA GLY A 271 -10.94 -21.53 -16.91
C GLY A 271 -9.43 -21.72 -16.88
N ARG A 272 -8.65 -20.66 -16.61
CA ARG A 272 -7.19 -20.68 -16.53
C ARG A 272 -6.67 -19.66 -15.51
N ASN A 273 -5.50 -19.93 -14.93
CA ASN A 273 -4.85 -18.99 -14.04
C ASN A 273 -4.42 -17.71 -14.79
N MET A 274 -5.13 -16.60 -14.59
CA MET A 274 -4.84 -15.31 -15.21
C MET A 274 -3.58 -14.64 -14.66
N LEU A 275 -3.07 -15.10 -13.50
CA LEU A 275 -1.80 -14.62 -12.92
C LEU A 275 -0.57 -15.33 -13.49
N GLY A 276 -0.78 -16.34 -14.35
CA GLY A 276 0.29 -17.12 -14.98
C GLY A 276 0.80 -18.26 -14.10
N GLU A 277 1.47 -19.22 -14.73
CA GLU A 277 1.97 -20.45 -14.07
C GLU A 277 3.24 -20.18 -13.22
N ASP A 278 3.98 -19.11 -13.52
CA ASP A 278 5.18 -18.72 -12.76
C ASP A 278 4.86 -18.00 -11.44
N MET A 279 3.59 -17.57 -11.23
CA MET A 279 3.19 -16.84 -10.04
C MET A 279 3.31 -17.71 -8.79
N LYS A 280 4.09 -17.24 -7.81
CA LYS A 280 4.33 -17.94 -6.55
C LYS A 280 3.68 -17.23 -5.36
N THR A 281 3.78 -15.92 -5.32
CA THR A 281 3.40 -15.15 -4.13
C THR A 281 2.63 -13.89 -4.50
N VAL A 282 1.52 -13.67 -3.82
CA VAL A 282 0.76 -12.42 -3.84
C VAL A 282 0.75 -11.84 -2.43
N ILE A 283 1.34 -10.66 -2.28
CA ILE A 283 1.24 -9.89 -1.04
C ILE A 283 -0.01 -9.03 -1.15
N CYS A 284 -0.92 -9.16 -0.20
CA CYS A 284 -2.20 -8.49 -0.24
C CYS A 284 -2.41 -7.63 1.01
N GLY A 285 -2.80 -6.36 0.82
CA GLY A 285 -2.96 -5.45 1.95
C GLY A 285 -3.56 -4.11 1.56
N ALA A 286 -3.36 -3.12 2.43
CA ALA A 286 -3.95 -1.78 2.34
C ALA A 286 -5.49 -1.74 2.53
N ALA A 287 -6.18 -2.87 2.56
CA ALA A 287 -7.60 -3.04 2.91
C ALA A 287 -7.79 -4.44 3.52
N PRO A 288 -8.92 -4.73 4.18
CA PRO A 288 -9.22 -6.05 4.71
C PRO A 288 -9.16 -7.13 3.62
N VAL A 289 -8.43 -8.21 3.89
CA VAL A 289 -8.30 -9.37 2.99
C VAL A 289 -9.32 -10.42 3.41
N ALA A 290 -10.24 -10.75 2.53
CA ALA A 290 -11.23 -11.78 2.81
C ALA A 290 -10.56 -13.16 2.97
N PRO A 291 -10.84 -13.91 4.04
CA PRO A 291 -10.22 -15.22 4.31
C PRO A 291 -10.38 -16.23 3.17
N TYR A 292 -11.47 -16.14 2.43
CA TYR A 292 -11.72 -17.00 1.29
C TYR A 292 -10.69 -16.79 0.16
N LEU A 293 -10.20 -15.55 -0.06
CA LEU A 293 -9.16 -15.27 -1.07
C LEU A 293 -7.89 -16.09 -0.83
N VAL A 294 -7.49 -16.21 0.43
CA VAL A 294 -6.31 -17.01 0.80
C VAL A 294 -6.48 -18.47 0.35
N LYS A 295 -7.65 -19.05 0.61
CA LYS A 295 -7.96 -20.43 0.24
C LYS A 295 -8.06 -20.64 -1.29
N GLU A 296 -8.63 -19.68 -2.00
CA GLU A 296 -8.79 -19.78 -3.44
C GLU A 296 -7.47 -19.62 -4.19
N TYR A 297 -6.58 -18.75 -3.71
CA TYR A 297 -5.24 -18.58 -4.25
C TYR A 297 -4.38 -19.83 -4.02
N ASP A 298 -4.52 -20.48 -2.86
CA ASP A 298 -3.85 -21.76 -2.57
C ASP A 298 -4.25 -22.86 -3.57
N LYS A 299 -5.53 -22.93 -3.97
CA LYS A 299 -5.99 -23.84 -5.03
C LYS A 299 -5.33 -23.59 -6.38
N LEU A 300 -4.85 -22.38 -6.63
CA LEU A 300 -4.06 -22.01 -7.81
C LEU A 300 -2.56 -22.27 -7.63
N GLY A 301 -2.12 -22.79 -6.48
CA GLY A 301 -0.72 -22.97 -6.13
C GLY A 301 -0.01 -21.67 -5.77
N ILE A 302 -0.73 -20.61 -5.44
CA ILE A 302 -0.20 -19.27 -5.14
C ILE A 302 -0.39 -18.96 -3.66
N ALA A 303 0.71 -18.59 -2.98
CA ALA A 303 0.64 -18.11 -1.61
C ALA A 303 0.11 -16.65 -1.58
N LEU A 304 -1.10 -16.43 -1.07
CA LEU A 304 -1.61 -15.09 -0.80
C LEU A 304 -1.36 -14.74 0.66
N LEU A 305 -0.53 -13.71 0.89
CA LEU A 305 -0.01 -13.31 2.20
C LEU A 305 -0.60 -11.95 2.62
N PRO A 306 -1.56 -11.93 3.56
CA PRO A 306 -2.06 -10.68 4.12
C PRO A 306 -1.00 -9.94 4.91
N GLY A 307 -1.01 -8.61 4.84
CA GLY A 307 -0.16 -7.74 5.64
C GLY A 307 -0.86 -6.46 6.05
N TYR A 308 -0.41 -5.88 7.17
CA TYR A 308 -0.93 -4.62 7.69
C TYR A 308 0.19 -3.60 7.81
N GLY A 309 -0.13 -2.37 7.47
CA GLY A 309 0.74 -1.23 7.62
C GLY A 309 0.09 0.08 7.20
N LEU A 310 0.80 1.16 7.41
CA LEU A 310 0.35 2.53 7.26
C LEU A 310 1.37 3.32 6.42
N THR A 311 0.97 4.45 5.89
CA THR A 311 1.91 5.44 5.33
C THR A 311 2.90 5.88 6.41
N GLU A 312 2.40 6.09 7.62
CA GLU A 312 3.12 6.53 8.81
C GLU A 312 4.12 5.48 9.35
N SER A 313 3.99 4.22 8.94
CA SER A 313 4.93 3.14 9.29
C SER A 313 5.85 2.74 8.13
N ALA A 314 6.01 3.59 7.14
CA ALA A 314 6.86 3.33 5.97
C ALA A 314 6.61 1.94 5.36
N ASN A 315 5.36 1.51 5.26
CA ASN A 315 4.87 0.25 4.74
C ASN A 315 4.37 -0.73 5.85
N LEU A 316 4.87 -1.98 5.86
CA LEU A 316 4.33 -3.05 6.69
C LEU A 316 4.79 -2.98 8.16
N VAL A 317 3.82 -3.15 9.06
CA VAL A 317 4.00 -3.35 10.50
C VAL A 317 3.95 -4.85 10.83
N SER A 318 3.11 -5.59 10.10
CA SER A 318 2.98 -7.04 10.25
C SER A 318 2.78 -7.75 8.91
N GLY A 319 3.07 -9.04 8.87
CA GLY A 319 2.82 -9.90 7.72
C GLY A 319 2.44 -11.32 8.15
N ASN A 320 1.58 -11.98 7.38
CA ASN A 320 1.05 -13.29 7.72
C ASN A 320 1.67 -14.41 6.88
N PRO A 321 2.72 -15.08 7.38
CA PRO A 321 3.35 -16.18 6.66
C PRO A 321 2.57 -17.51 6.77
N GLU A 322 1.57 -17.59 7.66
CA GLU A 322 0.71 -18.76 7.86
C GLU A 322 -0.77 -18.43 7.53
N ALA A 323 -0.97 -17.73 6.42
CA ALA A 323 -2.30 -17.24 6.03
C ALA A 323 -3.34 -18.35 5.89
N LEU A 324 -2.98 -19.54 5.43
CA LEU A 324 -3.91 -20.69 5.35
C LEU A 324 -4.40 -21.15 6.73
N ARG A 325 -3.55 -21.06 7.75
CA ARG A 325 -3.89 -21.46 9.12
C ARG A 325 -4.67 -20.36 9.85
N LYS A 326 -4.35 -19.11 9.58
CA LYS A 326 -4.93 -17.93 10.25
C LYS A 326 -5.35 -16.87 9.22
N PRO A 327 -6.32 -17.18 8.36
CA PRO A 327 -6.64 -16.33 7.20
C PRO A 327 -7.25 -14.97 7.54
N GLU A 328 -7.77 -14.79 8.75
CA GLU A 328 -8.32 -13.52 9.25
C GLU A 328 -7.25 -12.60 9.86
N SER A 329 -6.05 -13.14 10.13
CA SER A 329 -4.96 -12.38 10.73
C SER A 329 -4.16 -11.62 9.68
N VAL A 330 -3.69 -10.43 10.06
CA VAL A 330 -2.67 -9.69 9.31
C VAL A 330 -1.24 -10.08 9.70
N GLY A 331 -1.08 -11.12 10.51
CA GLY A 331 0.17 -11.81 10.80
C GLY A 331 0.91 -11.34 12.05
N LEU A 332 2.20 -11.62 12.06
CA LEU A 332 3.11 -11.32 13.15
C LEU A 332 3.73 -9.94 12.98
N MET A 333 3.89 -9.20 14.08
CA MET A 333 4.58 -7.91 14.08
C MET A 333 6.05 -8.07 13.66
N TYR A 334 6.55 -7.14 12.84
CA TYR A 334 7.97 -7.14 12.48
C TYR A 334 8.86 -6.65 13.62
N GLY A 335 10.09 -7.14 13.65
CA GLY A 335 11.08 -6.75 14.67
C GLY A 335 11.52 -5.28 14.54
N GLY A 336 11.91 -4.68 15.66
CA GLY A 336 12.23 -3.25 15.74
C GLY A 336 11.01 -2.36 15.96
N MET A 337 9.83 -2.97 16.06
CA MET A 337 8.60 -2.33 16.49
C MET A 337 8.34 -2.58 17.96
N ASP A 338 7.95 -1.53 18.66
CA ASP A 338 7.34 -1.58 19.98
C ASP A 338 5.86 -1.14 19.83
N TYR A 339 4.99 -1.72 20.62
CA TYR A 339 3.56 -1.44 20.55
C TYR A 339 2.89 -1.56 21.89
N LYS A 340 1.80 -0.85 22.07
CA LYS A 340 0.84 -1.04 23.15
C LYS A 340 -0.57 -1.01 22.60
N ILE A 341 -1.50 -1.65 23.31
CA ILE A 341 -2.94 -1.59 23.03
C ILE A 341 -3.57 -0.76 24.14
N VAL A 342 -4.17 0.36 23.78
CA VAL A 342 -4.83 1.28 24.73
C VAL A 342 -6.29 1.40 24.31
N ASP A 343 -7.20 0.97 25.17
CA ASP A 343 -8.64 0.92 24.88
C ASP A 343 -8.98 0.24 23.54
N GLY A 344 -8.23 -0.84 23.22
CA GLY A 344 -8.36 -1.59 21.97
C GLY A 344 -7.60 -0.98 20.79
N GLU A 345 -7.13 0.27 20.86
CA GLU A 345 -6.36 0.92 19.81
C GLU A 345 -4.90 0.48 19.81
N LEU A 346 -4.38 0.16 18.63
CA LEU A 346 -2.96 -0.12 18.43
C LEU A 346 -2.16 1.19 18.39
N TRP A 347 -1.19 1.29 19.30
CA TRP A 347 -0.23 2.39 19.32
C TRP A 347 1.16 1.84 18.98
N LEU A 348 1.89 2.54 18.10
CA LEU A 348 3.13 2.05 17.50
C LEU A 348 4.30 2.98 17.79
N LYS A 349 5.48 2.37 18.01
CA LYS A 349 6.77 3.04 18.07
C LYS A 349 7.81 2.11 17.45
N GLY A 350 8.75 2.63 16.64
CA GLY A 350 9.76 1.75 16.05
C GLY A 350 10.56 2.38 14.93
N VAL A 351 11.48 1.58 14.42
CA VAL A 351 12.48 2.01 13.43
C VAL A 351 11.91 2.37 12.07
N ASN A 352 10.76 1.84 11.71
CA ASN A 352 10.07 2.13 10.44
C ASN A 352 8.98 3.21 10.58
N MET A 353 8.80 3.81 11.78
CA MET A 353 7.83 4.88 11.95
C MET A 353 8.34 6.20 11.35
N MET A 354 7.38 6.99 10.83
CA MET A 354 7.64 8.35 10.35
C MET A 354 8.21 9.25 11.45
N ASP A 355 8.91 10.30 11.02
CA ASP A 355 9.41 11.35 11.93
C ASP A 355 8.35 12.44 12.19
N GLY A 356 7.13 12.17 11.85
CA GLY A 356 5.96 13.04 12.00
C GLY A 356 5.40 13.53 10.67
N TYR A 357 4.29 14.25 10.77
CA TYR A 357 3.68 14.92 9.63
C TYR A 357 4.39 16.24 9.32
N ALA A 358 4.23 16.71 8.08
CA ALA A 358 4.83 17.96 7.61
C ALA A 358 4.33 19.20 8.38
N THR A 359 3.15 19.16 8.99
CA THR A 359 2.58 20.25 9.78
C THR A 359 2.61 19.92 11.27
N PRO A 360 3.10 20.83 12.14
CA PRO A 360 3.18 20.58 13.59
C PRO A 360 1.83 20.26 14.24
N GLU A 361 0.76 20.89 13.80
CA GLU A 361 -0.59 20.70 14.33
C GLU A 361 -1.09 19.26 14.13
N ASP A 362 -0.72 18.63 13.02
CA ASP A 362 -1.08 17.25 12.72
C ASP A 362 -0.38 16.27 13.67
N ASN A 363 0.76 16.64 14.23
CA ASN A 363 1.54 15.79 15.14
C ASN A 363 0.98 15.78 16.57
N ALA A 364 0.45 16.91 17.06
CA ALA A 364 -0.01 17.05 18.44
C ALA A 364 -1.11 16.02 18.81
N ALA A 365 -1.99 15.70 17.87
CA ALA A 365 -3.05 14.72 18.06
C ALA A 365 -2.64 13.27 17.74
N ALA A 366 -1.53 13.10 16.99
CA ALA A 366 -1.12 11.80 16.46
C ALA A 366 -0.23 10.99 17.40
N TYR A 367 0.43 11.65 18.35
CA TYR A 367 1.39 11.00 19.26
C TYR A 367 0.99 11.19 20.72
N GLU A 368 1.28 10.18 21.54
CA GLU A 368 1.18 10.22 22.99
C GLU A 368 2.25 9.32 23.59
N ASP A 369 3.01 9.80 24.60
CA ASP A 369 4.14 9.09 25.22
C ASP A 369 5.18 8.56 24.23
N GLY A 370 5.33 9.22 23.07
CA GLY A 370 6.24 8.80 22.02
C GLY A 370 5.72 7.65 21.14
N TYR A 371 4.48 7.22 21.33
CA TYR A 371 3.79 6.26 20.47
C TYR A 371 2.87 6.99 19.48
N PHE A 372 2.85 6.51 18.27
CA PHE A 372 1.90 6.93 17.23
C PHE A 372 0.56 6.22 17.43
N LYS A 373 -0.51 6.98 17.49
CA LYS A 373 -1.90 6.47 17.59
C LYS A 373 -2.41 6.14 16.19
N THR A 374 -2.61 4.85 15.92
CA THR A 374 -2.97 4.38 14.57
C THR A 374 -4.43 4.68 14.22
N GLY A 375 -5.29 4.78 15.21
CA GLY A 375 -6.74 4.79 15.04
C GLY A 375 -7.32 3.44 14.67
N ASP A 376 -6.51 2.38 14.59
CA ASP A 376 -6.96 1.02 14.28
C ASP A 376 -7.16 0.23 15.58
N LEU A 377 -8.33 -0.40 15.72
CA LEU A 377 -8.65 -1.30 16.81
C LEU A 377 -8.13 -2.69 16.48
N VAL A 378 -7.54 -3.36 17.49
CA VAL A 378 -6.87 -4.64 17.27
C VAL A 378 -7.05 -5.61 18.43
N ARG A 379 -6.84 -6.88 18.13
CA ARG A 379 -6.53 -7.92 19.13
C ARG A 379 -5.30 -8.71 18.71
N ILE A 380 -4.59 -9.26 19.66
CA ILE A 380 -3.46 -10.17 19.43
C ILE A 380 -3.80 -11.49 20.14
N ASP A 381 -3.62 -12.60 19.43
CA ASP A 381 -3.84 -13.91 20.03
C ASP A 381 -2.63 -14.41 20.84
N GLU A 382 -2.79 -15.56 21.51
CA GLU A 382 -1.75 -16.18 22.36
C GLU A 382 -0.48 -16.55 21.58
N GLU A 383 -0.56 -16.71 20.26
CA GLU A 383 0.58 -16.99 19.37
C GLU A 383 1.22 -15.70 18.82
N GLY A 384 0.70 -14.52 19.17
CA GLY A 384 1.22 -13.21 18.75
C GLY A 384 0.71 -12.73 17.40
N TYR A 385 -0.31 -13.37 16.83
CA TYR A 385 -0.91 -12.94 15.57
C TYR A 385 -1.85 -11.76 15.79
N LEU A 386 -1.67 -10.72 14.96
CA LEU A 386 -2.43 -9.47 14.97
C LEU A 386 -3.70 -9.61 14.12
N TYR A 387 -4.81 -9.13 14.64
CA TYR A 387 -6.10 -9.03 13.94
C TYR A 387 -6.60 -7.60 14.03
N ILE A 388 -7.00 -7.02 12.91
CA ILE A 388 -7.65 -5.71 12.87
C ILE A 388 -9.14 -5.92 13.12
N THR A 389 -9.68 -5.29 14.16
CA THR A 389 -11.09 -5.43 14.56
C THR A 389 -11.92 -4.19 14.17
N GLY A 390 -11.28 -3.07 13.82
CA GLY A 390 -12.00 -1.88 13.38
C GLY A 390 -11.13 -0.64 13.29
N ARG A 391 -11.82 0.51 13.13
CA ARG A 391 -11.21 1.84 13.23
C ARG A 391 -12.01 2.73 14.16
N LEU A 392 -11.34 3.44 15.05
CA LEU A 392 -11.97 4.32 16.03
C LEU A 392 -12.94 5.34 15.40
N LYS A 393 -12.57 5.92 14.25
CA LYS A 393 -13.41 6.90 13.53
C LYS A 393 -14.58 6.31 12.76
N GLU A 394 -14.63 5.00 12.62
CA GLU A 394 -15.66 4.26 11.90
C GLU A 394 -16.61 3.53 12.85
N ILE A 395 -16.36 3.61 14.16
CA ILE A 395 -17.26 3.06 15.18
C ILE A 395 -18.61 3.75 15.10
N ILE A 396 -19.67 2.94 15.01
CA ILE A 396 -21.06 3.40 15.13
C ILE A 396 -21.37 3.47 16.62
N VAL A 397 -21.72 4.66 17.09
CA VAL A 397 -22.19 4.84 18.46
C VAL A 397 -23.70 4.88 18.43
N LEU A 398 -24.31 3.81 18.92
CA LEU A 398 -25.78 3.66 18.95
C LEU A 398 -26.38 4.64 19.97
N SER A 399 -27.64 5.00 19.76
CA SER A 399 -28.38 5.88 20.66
C SER A 399 -28.51 5.34 22.10
N THR A 400 -28.36 4.04 22.25
CA THR A 400 -28.32 3.31 23.53
C THR A 400 -26.97 3.37 24.23
N GLY A 401 -25.91 3.90 23.53
CA GLY A 401 -24.57 4.10 24.08
C GLY A 401 -23.58 2.98 23.76
N GLU A 402 -24.02 1.88 23.12
CA GLU A 402 -23.10 0.81 22.70
C GLU A 402 -22.32 1.22 21.45
N ASN A 403 -21.11 0.71 21.36
CA ASN A 403 -20.19 0.89 20.24
C ASN A 403 -20.22 -0.34 19.35
N VAL A 404 -20.49 -0.16 18.05
CA VAL A 404 -20.44 -1.22 17.04
C VAL A 404 -19.30 -0.97 16.09
N SER A 405 -18.45 -1.99 15.86
CA SER A 405 -17.42 -1.94 14.83
C SER A 405 -17.95 -2.48 13.49
N PRO A 406 -18.19 -1.65 12.48
CA PRO A 406 -18.63 -2.14 11.17
C PRO A 406 -17.64 -3.13 10.56
N ALA A 407 -16.34 -2.87 10.67
CA ALA A 407 -15.30 -3.72 10.10
C ALA A 407 -15.31 -5.13 10.70
N GLU A 408 -15.57 -5.26 12.01
CA GLU A 408 -15.64 -6.55 12.69
C GLU A 408 -16.84 -7.38 12.23
N LEU A 409 -17.95 -6.71 12.00
CA LEU A 409 -19.14 -7.34 11.41
C LEU A 409 -18.91 -7.73 9.95
N GLU A 410 -18.33 -6.84 9.15
CA GLU A 410 -18.04 -7.08 7.72
C GLU A 410 -17.13 -8.30 7.52
N VAL A 411 -16.12 -8.50 8.38
CA VAL A 411 -15.25 -9.71 8.33
C VAL A 411 -16.06 -10.99 8.44
N LYS A 412 -17.13 -11.02 9.28
CA LYS A 412 -18.01 -12.18 9.41
C LYS A 412 -18.79 -12.44 8.12
N PHE A 413 -19.24 -11.40 7.44
CA PHE A 413 -19.97 -11.52 6.17
C PHE A 413 -19.06 -11.82 4.98
N TYR A 414 -17.80 -11.40 5.02
CA TYR A 414 -16.79 -11.81 4.03
C TYR A 414 -16.48 -13.31 4.08
N SER A 415 -16.84 -14.03 5.15
CA SER A 415 -16.76 -15.50 5.19
C SER A 415 -17.77 -16.20 4.29
N LEU A 416 -18.84 -15.51 3.87
CA LEU A 416 -19.83 -16.04 2.96
C LEU A 416 -19.34 -16.00 1.51
N ASP A 417 -19.28 -17.16 0.86
CA ASP A 417 -18.73 -17.29 -0.50
C ASP A 417 -19.45 -16.44 -1.55
N VAL A 418 -20.69 -16.05 -1.29
CA VAL A 418 -21.51 -15.20 -2.17
C VAL A 418 -21.26 -13.72 -2.01
N VAL A 419 -20.52 -13.29 -0.98
CA VAL A 419 -20.22 -11.89 -0.71
C VAL A 419 -18.90 -11.53 -1.37
N GLN A 420 -18.94 -10.63 -2.34
CA GLN A 420 -17.75 -10.05 -2.97
C GLN A 420 -17.21 -8.90 -2.14
N ASP A 421 -18.09 -7.95 -1.81
CA ASP A 421 -17.82 -6.81 -0.94
C ASP A 421 -19.06 -6.50 -0.11
N CYS A 422 -18.85 -5.89 1.06
CA CYS A 422 -19.96 -5.43 1.88
C CYS A 422 -19.59 -4.19 2.69
N LEU A 423 -20.62 -3.46 3.11
CA LEU A 423 -20.54 -2.39 4.10
C LEU A 423 -21.60 -2.58 5.17
N VAL A 424 -21.21 -2.37 6.42
CA VAL A 424 -22.14 -2.22 7.55
C VAL A 424 -22.18 -0.75 7.96
N TYR A 425 -23.38 -0.22 8.16
CA TYR A 425 -23.63 1.14 8.60
C TYR A 425 -24.96 1.25 9.33
N ASP A 426 -25.15 2.33 10.06
CA ASP A 426 -26.41 2.66 10.72
C ASP A 426 -27.31 3.53 9.83
N VAL A 427 -28.60 3.32 9.99
CA VAL A 427 -29.64 4.23 9.46
C VAL A 427 -30.64 4.52 10.56
N ASN A 428 -31.17 5.74 10.54
CA ASN A 428 -32.30 6.10 11.40
C ASN A 428 -33.53 6.18 10.52
N ASP A 429 -34.41 5.18 10.64
CA ASP A 429 -35.66 5.07 9.88
C ASP A 429 -36.83 5.33 10.84
N ASP A 430 -37.48 6.47 10.70
CA ASP A 430 -38.60 6.95 11.56
C ASP A 430 -38.30 6.89 13.07
N GLY A 431 -37.09 7.27 13.46
CA GLY A 431 -36.63 7.27 14.88
C GLY A 431 -36.21 5.91 15.40
N LYS A 432 -36.15 4.88 14.53
CA LYS A 432 -35.63 3.56 14.86
C LYS A 432 -34.25 3.38 14.22
N GLU A 433 -33.24 3.33 15.05
CA GLU A 433 -31.89 3.03 14.62
C GLU A 433 -31.73 1.58 14.23
N GLN A 434 -31.13 1.32 13.06
CA GLN A 434 -30.98 -0.01 12.48
C GLN A 434 -29.60 -0.17 11.88
N LEU A 435 -28.97 -1.33 12.10
CA LEU A 435 -27.76 -1.73 11.38
C LEU A 435 -28.13 -2.36 10.04
N VAL A 436 -27.56 -1.81 8.99
CA VAL A 436 -27.74 -2.25 7.60
C VAL A 436 -26.49 -2.96 7.12
N LEU A 437 -26.68 -4.14 6.51
CA LEU A 437 -25.67 -4.82 5.72
C LEU A 437 -25.96 -4.58 4.23
N GLU A 438 -25.08 -3.87 3.54
CA GLU A 438 -25.17 -3.69 2.09
C GLU A 438 -24.13 -4.59 1.41
N VAL A 439 -24.56 -5.45 0.51
CA VAL A 439 -23.76 -6.52 -0.10
C VAL A 439 -23.63 -6.31 -1.60
N LEU A 440 -22.41 -6.35 -2.11
CA LEU A 440 -22.11 -6.59 -3.51
C LEU A 440 -21.90 -8.10 -3.70
N PRO A 441 -22.80 -8.80 -4.42
CA PRO A 441 -22.73 -10.25 -4.53
C PRO A 441 -21.66 -10.71 -5.53
N ARG A 442 -21.03 -11.84 -5.24
CA ARG A 442 -20.19 -12.58 -6.17
C ARG A 442 -21.05 -13.49 -7.03
N MET A 443 -21.53 -12.95 -8.15
CA MET A 443 -22.51 -13.63 -9.00
C MET A 443 -22.02 -14.97 -9.59
N SER A 444 -20.70 -15.17 -9.75
CA SER A 444 -20.12 -16.44 -10.15
C SER A 444 -20.43 -17.56 -9.13
N ASN A 445 -20.30 -17.23 -7.85
CA ASN A 445 -20.53 -18.19 -6.76
C ASN A 445 -22.04 -18.41 -6.52
N VAL A 446 -22.85 -17.35 -6.65
CA VAL A 446 -24.33 -17.47 -6.60
C VAL A 446 -24.82 -18.50 -7.63
N LYS A 447 -24.31 -18.40 -8.87
CA LYS A 447 -24.63 -19.36 -9.93
C LYS A 447 -24.08 -20.76 -9.66
N ALA A 448 -22.83 -20.87 -9.21
CA ALA A 448 -22.19 -22.17 -8.93
C ALA A 448 -22.89 -22.94 -7.79
N LEU A 449 -23.45 -22.23 -6.81
CA LEU A 449 -24.22 -22.81 -5.71
C LEU A 449 -25.69 -23.05 -6.06
N GLY A 450 -26.14 -22.68 -7.26
CA GLY A 450 -27.53 -22.87 -7.70
C GLY A 450 -28.55 -22.04 -6.89
N ILE A 451 -28.14 -20.88 -6.37
CA ILE A 451 -28.99 -20.02 -5.55
C ILE A 451 -29.95 -19.26 -6.49
N GLU A 452 -31.22 -19.57 -6.41
CA GLU A 452 -32.28 -18.92 -7.20
C GLU A 452 -32.77 -17.62 -6.56
N ASP A 453 -32.90 -17.58 -5.22
CA ASP A 453 -33.26 -16.38 -4.44
C ASP A 453 -32.10 -15.99 -3.53
N LEU A 454 -31.29 -15.07 -4.01
CA LEU A 454 -30.10 -14.56 -3.26
C LEU A 454 -30.53 -13.82 -1.99
N TYR A 455 -31.64 -13.11 -1.99
CA TYR A 455 -32.07 -12.36 -0.80
C TYR A 455 -32.52 -13.34 0.32
N ALA A 456 -33.29 -14.36 -0.01
CA ALA A 456 -33.69 -15.40 0.95
C ALA A 456 -32.43 -16.11 1.51
N TYR A 457 -31.50 -16.49 0.64
CA TYR A 457 -30.25 -17.12 1.06
C TYR A 457 -29.45 -16.22 2.04
N LEU A 458 -29.23 -14.95 1.69
CA LEU A 458 -28.50 -14.01 2.55
C LEU A 458 -29.23 -13.78 3.88
N LYS A 459 -30.56 -13.72 3.86
CA LYS A 459 -31.35 -13.55 5.08
C LYS A 459 -31.15 -14.72 6.04
N ASP A 460 -31.11 -15.95 5.55
CA ASP A 460 -30.86 -17.13 6.37
C ASP A 460 -29.42 -17.16 6.92
N GLU A 461 -28.41 -16.81 6.10
CA GLU A 461 -27.02 -16.77 6.55
C GLU A 461 -26.78 -15.64 7.57
N VAL A 462 -27.35 -14.45 7.33
CA VAL A 462 -27.29 -13.33 8.28
C VAL A 462 -28.00 -13.69 9.59
N ALA A 463 -29.12 -14.42 9.56
CA ALA A 463 -29.79 -14.88 10.78
C ALA A 463 -28.87 -15.78 11.62
N LYS A 464 -28.15 -16.72 10.99
CA LYS A 464 -27.19 -17.60 11.67
C LYS A 464 -26.05 -16.79 12.29
N ILE A 465 -25.51 -15.80 11.59
CA ILE A 465 -24.47 -14.91 12.12
C ILE A 465 -25.03 -14.09 13.28
N ASN A 466 -26.22 -13.51 13.15
CA ASN A 466 -26.89 -12.73 14.19
C ASN A 466 -27.10 -13.53 15.49
N GLU A 467 -27.29 -14.86 15.42
CA GLU A 467 -27.39 -15.70 16.62
C GLU A 467 -26.10 -15.69 17.45
N THR A 468 -24.96 -15.47 16.81
CA THR A 468 -23.64 -15.40 17.48
C THR A 468 -23.31 -14.00 18.01
N LEU A 469 -24.13 -12.98 17.69
CA LEU A 469 -23.88 -11.58 17.99
C LEU A 469 -24.71 -11.07 19.18
N PRO A 470 -24.17 -10.16 19.99
CA PRO A 470 -24.95 -9.35 20.92
C PRO A 470 -26.13 -8.68 20.19
N THR A 471 -27.19 -8.42 20.93
CA THR A 471 -28.42 -7.89 20.32
C THR A 471 -28.22 -6.56 19.59
N PHE A 472 -27.35 -5.71 20.12
CA PHE A 472 -27.05 -4.38 19.55
C PHE A 472 -26.18 -4.42 18.30
N GLU A 473 -25.48 -5.54 18.02
CA GLU A 473 -24.67 -5.74 16.81
C GLU A 473 -25.42 -6.46 15.67
N ARG A 474 -26.66 -6.89 15.90
CA ARG A 474 -27.41 -7.66 14.93
C ARG A 474 -27.81 -6.82 13.72
N ILE A 475 -27.59 -7.37 12.55
CA ILE A 475 -28.05 -6.76 11.29
C ILE A 475 -29.55 -6.82 11.22
N ASN A 476 -30.18 -5.67 10.99
CA ASN A 476 -31.62 -5.51 10.91
C ASN A 476 -32.14 -5.51 9.45
N LYS A 477 -31.31 -5.03 8.52
CA LYS A 477 -31.69 -4.83 7.12
C LYS A 477 -30.57 -5.28 6.19
N ILE A 478 -30.94 -5.92 5.08
CA ILE A 478 -30.01 -6.35 4.03
C ILE A 478 -30.35 -5.61 2.75
N ILE A 479 -29.33 -5.07 2.08
CA ILE A 479 -29.44 -4.45 0.76
C ILE A 479 -28.49 -5.17 -0.18
N ILE A 480 -28.98 -5.59 -1.34
CA ILE A 480 -28.17 -6.19 -2.40
C ILE A 480 -27.89 -5.12 -3.45
N ARG A 481 -26.63 -4.93 -3.78
CA ARG A 481 -26.17 -4.00 -4.83
C ARG A 481 -26.06 -4.71 -6.17
N ASP A 482 -26.36 -3.98 -7.22
CA ASP A 482 -26.14 -4.36 -8.61
C ASP A 482 -24.88 -3.67 -9.23
N THR A 483 -24.33 -2.68 -8.54
CA THR A 483 -23.15 -1.91 -8.96
C THR A 483 -22.08 -1.91 -7.88
N ASP A 484 -20.81 -1.79 -8.29
CA ASP A 484 -19.67 -1.74 -7.35
C ASP A 484 -19.77 -0.53 -6.40
N PHE A 485 -19.08 -0.65 -5.26
CA PHE A 485 -18.91 0.46 -4.34
C PHE A 485 -17.99 1.55 -4.95
N VAL A 486 -18.24 2.80 -4.60
CA VAL A 486 -17.32 3.88 -4.92
C VAL A 486 -16.01 3.68 -4.15
N ARG A 487 -14.89 3.71 -4.88
CA ARG A 487 -13.57 3.43 -4.32
C ARG A 487 -12.66 4.64 -4.38
N THR A 488 -11.74 4.69 -3.43
CA THR A 488 -10.62 5.65 -3.46
C THR A 488 -9.64 5.30 -4.60
N PRO A 489 -8.70 6.21 -4.98
CA PRO A 489 -7.63 5.88 -5.94
C PRO A 489 -6.77 4.67 -5.53
N ALA A 490 -6.69 4.38 -4.23
CA ALA A 490 -6.06 3.17 -3.70
C ALA A 490 -6.98 1.94 -3.69
N MET A 491 -8.11 1.97 -4.42
CA MET A 491 -9.10 0.89 -4.58
C MET A 491 -9.80 0.45 -3.28
N LYS A 492 -9.73 1.24 -2.20
CA LYS A 492 -10.50 1.01 -0.96
C LYS A 492 -11.93 1.51 -1.13
N ILE A 493 -12.90 0.84 -0.51
CA ILE A 493 -14.28 1.32 -0.44
C ILE A 493 -14.29 2.66 0.33
N ALA A 494 -14.85 3.69 -0.28
CA ALA A 494 -14.92 5.04 0.30
C ALA A 494 -16.22 5.18 1.11
N ARG A 495 -16.20 4.78 2.39
CA ARG A 495 -17.39 4.73 3.27
C ARG A 495 -18.21 6.03 3.29
N ASN A 496 -17.56 7.19 3.26
CA ASN A 496 -18.18 8.50 3.43
C ASN A 496 -18.57 9.21 2.13
N LEU A 497 -18.42 8.56 0.96
CA LEU A 497 -18.82 9.16 -0.30
C LEU A 497 -20.29 8.85 -0.64
N ASN A 498 -21.01 9.87 -1.11
CA ASN A 498 -22.37 9.71 -1.64
C ASN A 498 -22.37 8.60 -2.71
N GLY A 499 -23.24 7.59 -2.54
CA GLY A 499 -23.35 6.43 -3.37
C GLY A 499 -22.93 5.10 -2.70
N ASN A 500 -22.20 5.16 -1.57
CA ASN A 500 -21.87 3.97 -0.78
C ASN A 500 -22.79 3.79 0.42
N VAL A 501 -23.30 4.86 0.99
CA VAL A 501 -24.26 4.81 2.09
C VAL A 501 -25.52 5.52 1.63
N LYS A 502 -26.62 4.78 1.52
CA LYS A 502 -27.95 5.36 1.30
C LYS A 502 -28.45 5.84 2.67
N LYS A 503 -28.22 7.12 2.97
CA LYS A 503 -28.87 7.80 4.09
C LYS A 503 -30.33 8.04 3.78
#